data_d529b83c349affdd1979a5082dfe0716
#
_entry.id   d529b83c349affdd1979a5082dfe0716
#
_cell.length_a   1.000
_cell.length_b   1.000
_cell.length_c   1.000
_cell.angle_alpha   90.00
_cell.angle_beta   90.00
_cell.angle_gamma   90.00
#
_symmetry.space_group_name_H-M   'P 1'
#
loop_
_entity.id
_entity.type
_entity.pdbx_description
1 polymer ?
#
loop_
_entity_poly.entity_id
_entity_poly.type
_entity_poly.pdbx_seq_one_letter_code
_entity_poly.pdbx_strand_id
1 'polypeptide(L)'
;MGEPLKAAVKPRSFSDFYPFYLSQHSDRTCRRLHFVGTSLGLLAVLHAFSTLNFWWLLAGLAAGYAFAWVGHFFFEKNRPATFTHPLYSFMGDWVMWKDMLTGRIRP
;
A
#
# COMPACT_ATOMS: atom_id res chain seq x y z
N MET A 1 -17.57 -14.70 7.56
CA MET A 1 -16.58 -13.78 7.43
C MET A 1 -16.44 -12.88 8.63
N GLY A 2 -15.33 -12.87 9.20
CA GLY A 2 -15.10 -12.09 10.40
C GLY A 2 -15.10 -10.59 10.15
N GLU A 3 -15.26 -9.85 11.22
CA GLU A 3 -15.09 -8.42 11.15
C GLU A 3 -13.65 -8.07 10.84
N PRO A 4 -13.40 -6.92 10.18
CA PRO A 4 -12.04 -6.44 10.01
C PRO A 4 -11.38 -6.23 11.37
N LEU A 5 -10.10 -6.47 11.44
CA LEU A 5 -9.34 -6.21 12.64
C LEU A 5 -9.48 -4.73 13.01
N LYS A 6 -9.67 -4.45 14.30
CA LYS A 6 -9.90 -3.08 14.74
C LYS A 6 -8.60 -2.31 14.80
N ALA A 7 -8.61 -1.10 14.24
CA ALA A 7 -7.47 -0.19 14.32
C ALA A 7 -7.19 0.22 15.77
N ALA A 8 -8.18 0.08 16.67
CA ALA A 8 -8.00 0.42 18.09
C ALA A 8 -6.98 -0.47 18.78
N VAL A 9 -6.75 -1.68 18.26
CA VAL A 9 -5.71 -2.54 18.78
C VAL A 9 -4.38 -1.99 18.27
N LYS A 10 -3.64 -1.33 19.13
CA LYS A 10 -2.38 -0.71 18.75
C LYS A 10 -1.36 -1.78 18.40
N PRO A 11 -0.83 -1.79 17.18
CA PRO A 11 0.20 -2.73 16.82
C PRO A 11 1.51 -2.37 17.54
N ARG A 12 2.19 -3.38 18.06
CA ARG A 12 3.50 -3.20 18.70
C ARG A 12 4.63 -3.29 17.69
N SER A 13 4.34 -3.84 16.53
CA SER A 13 5.33 -4.07 15.49
C SER A 13 4.63 -4.11 14.15
N PHE A 14 5.40 -4.08 13.09
CA PHE A 14 4.84 -4.25 11.76
C PHE A 14 4.17 -5.62 11.60
N SER A 15 4.73 -6.67 12.18
CA SER A 15 4.12 -8.00 12.06
C SER A 15 2.76 -8.07 12.74
N ASP A 16 2.53 -7.28 13.80
CA ASP A 16 1.20 -7.15 14.39
C ASP A 16 0.26 -6.37 13.47
N PHE A 17 0.77 -5.39 12.77
CA PHE A 17 -0.02 -4.51 11.93
C PHE A 17 -0.42 -5.18 10.60
N TYR A 18 0.45 -5.98 10.03
CA TYR A 18 0.25 -6.45 8.65
C TYR A 18 -1.04 -7.26 8.45
N PRO A 19 -1.45 -8.15 9.37
CA PRO A 19 -2.75 -8.82 9.19
C PRO A 19 -3.92 -7.85 9.13
N PHE A 20 -3.89 -6.78 9.95
CA PHE A 20 -4.90 -5.73 9.87
C PHE A 20 -4.84 -5.03 8.50
N TYR A 21 -3.63 -4.69 8.04
CA TYR A 21 -3.44 -4.07 6.74
C TYR A 21 -4.06 -4.91 5.62
N LEU A 22 -3.80 -6.21 5.63
CA LEU A 22 -4.35 -7.11 4.62
C LEU A 22 -5.87 -7.20 4.70
N SER A 23 -6.44 -7.11 5.90
CA SER A 23 -7.90 -7.12 6.05
C SER A 23 -8.55 -5.90 5.42
N GLN A 24 -7.80 -4.80 5.29
CA GLN A 24 -8.27 -3.57 4.67
C GLN A 24 -8.04 -3.55 3.16
N HIS A 25 -7.48 -4.63 2.60
CA HIS A 25 -7.17 -4.77 1.17
C HIS A 25 -7.74 -6.08 0.64
N SER A 26 -8.99 -6.38 1.00
CA SER A 26 -9.64 -7.64 0.61
C SER A 26 -10.16 -7.61 -0.83
N ASP A 27 -10.39 -6.41 -1.38
CA ASP A 27 -10.88 -6.27 -2.74
C ASP A 27 -9.74 -6.46 -3.74
N ARG A 28 -9.96 -7.32 -4.73
CA ARG A 28 -8.93 -7.64 -5.71
C ARG A 28 -8.49 -6.42 -6.52
N THR A 29 -9.43 -5.59 -6.94
CA THR A 29 -9.11 -4.40 -7.72
C THR A 29 -8.32 -3.40 -6.88
N CYS A 30 -8.68 -3.25 -5.61
CA CYS A 30 -7.93 -2.40 -4.68
C CYS A 30 -6.47 -2.88 -4.59
N ARG A 31 -6.25 -4.18 -4.40
CA ARG A 31 -4.90 -4.73 -4.34
C ARG A 31 -4.11 -4.50 -5.63
N ARG A 32 -4.77 -4.67 -6.77
CA ARG A 32 -4.12 -4.44 -8.08
C ARG A 32 -3.74 -2.99 -8.28
N LEU A 33 -4.59 -2.07 -7.84
CA LEU A 33 -4.27 -0.65 -7.91
C LEU A 33 -3.09 -0.31 -7.00
N HIS A 34 -3.03 -0.90 -5.82
CA HIS A 34 -1.87 -0.74 -4.95
C HIS A 34 -0.60 -1.28 -5.62
N PHE A 35 -0.72 -2.42 -6.28
CA PHE A 35 0.43 -3.01 -6.98
C PHE A 35 0.94 -2.07 -8.08
N VAL A 36 0.04 -1.53 -8.88
CA VAL A 36 0.42 -0.58 -9.94
C VAL A 36 1.06 0.67 -9.32
N GLY A 37 0.42 1.23 -8.28
CA GLY A 37 0.94 2.44 -7.65
C GLY A 37 2.32 2.23 -7.04
N THR A 38 2.53 1.12 -6.35
CA THR A 38 3.83 0.80 -5.77
C THR A 38 4.88 0.56 -6.85
N SER A 39 4.49 -0.09 -7.95
CA SER A 39 5.39 -0.29 -9.09
C SER A 39 5.83 1.04 -9.70
N LEU A 40 4.90 1.98 -9.87
CA LEU A 40 5.23 3.32 -10.35
C LEU A 40 6.15 4.04 -9.36
N GLY A 41 5.91 3.87 -8.07
CA GLY A 41 6.78 4.41 -7.04
C GLY A 41 8.21 3.87 -7.15
N LEU A 42 8.35 2.58 -7.37
CA LEU A 42 9.67 1.98 -7.55
C LEU A 42 10.37 2.52 -8.79
N LEU A 43 9.65 2.62 -9.91
CA LEU A 43 10.22 3.18 -11.13
C LEU A 43 10.65 4.63 -10.92
N ALA A 44 9.87 5.40 -10.16
CA ALA A 44 10.22 6.78 -9.85
C ALA A 44 11.49 6.86 -9.00
N VAL A 45 11.65 5.96 -8.04
CA VAL A 45 12.87 5.90 -7.22
C VAL A 45 14.08 5.60 -8.10
N LEU A 46 13.99 4.59 -8.97
CA LEU A 46 15.09 4.24 -9.86
C LEU A 46 15.44 5.39 -10.80
N HIS A 47 14.42 6.07 -11.32
CA HIS A 47 14.64 7.20 -12.22
C HIS A 47 15.26 8.38 -11.48
N ALA A 48 14.81 8.64 -10.25
CA ALA A 48 15.37 9.72 -9.43
C ALA A 48 16.87 9.55 -9.24
N PHE A 49 17.29 8.34 -8.90
CA PHE A 49 18.72 8.07 -8.68
C PHE A 49 19.50 8.04 -9.99
N SER A 50 18.92 7.55 -11.06
CA SER A 50 19.64 7.50 -12.35
C SER A 50 19.85 8.89 -12.94
N THR A 51 18.97 9.83 -12.67
CA THR A 51 19.06 11.20 -13.18
C THR A 51 19.58 12.18 -12.16
N LEU A 52 19.70 11.77 -10.89
CA LEU A 52 20.01 12.63 -9.75
C LEU A 52 18.99 13.77 -9.61
N ASN A 53 17.79 13.56 -10.09
CA ASN A 53 16.68 14.48 -9.95
C ASN A 53 15.68 13.89 -8.95
N PHE A 54 15.81 14.29 -7.68
CA PHE A 54 15.05 13.68 -6.60
C PHE A 54 13.61 14.18 -6.49
N TRP A 55 13.21 15.15 -7.31
CA TRP A 55 11.81 15.51 -7.43
C TRP A 55 10.95 14.33 -7.91
N TRP A 56 11.55 13.38 -8.61
CA TRP A 56 10.85 12.16 -9.01
C TRP A 56 10.36 11.32 -7.83
N LEU A 57 10.98 11.47 -6.64
CA LEU A 57 10.47 10.79 -5.44
C LEU A 57 9.08 11.31 -5.06
N LEU A 58 8.86 12.63 -5.17
CA LEU A 58 7.53 13.19 -4.93
C LEU A 58 6.52 12.72 -5.96
N ALA A 59 6.91 12.65 -7.22
CA ALA A 59 6.05 12.13 -8.27
C ALA A 59 5.65 10.69 -8.00
N GLY A 60 6.60 9.87 -7.55
CA GLY A 60 6.34 8.48 -7.19
C GLY A 60 5.39 8.34 -6.01
N LEU A 61 5.57 9.15 -4.97
CA LEU A 61 4.65 9.16 -3.83
C LEU A 61 3.24 9.57 -4.27
N ALA A 62 3.14 10.63 -5.07
CA ALA A 62 1.84 11.10 -5.55
C ALA A 62 1.14 10.03 -6.38
N ALA A 63 1.86 9.39 -7.30
CA ALA A 63 1.28 8.32 -8.11
C ALA A 63 0.85 7.13 -7.25
N GLY A 64 1.72 6.70 -6.33
CA GLY A 64 1.41 5.57 -5.45
C GLY A 64 0.16 5.81 -4.63
N TYR A 65 0.06 6.96 -3.98
CA TYR A 65 -1.12 7.28 -3.19
C TYR A 65 -2.35 7.51 -4.04
N ALA A 66 -2.22 8.09 -5.23
CA ALA A 66 -3.37 8.28 -6.11
C ALA A 66 -4.01 6.94 -6.46
N PHE A 67 -3.21 5.97 -6.89
CA PHE A 67 -3.71 4.64 -7.21
C PHE A 67 -4.27 3.93 -5.97
N ALA A 68 -3.57 4.01 -4.84
CA ALA A 68 -4.00 3.35 -3.61
C ALA A 68 -5.33 3.92 -3.12
N TRP A 69 -5.49 5.23 -3.13
CA TRP A 69 -6.70 5.86 -2.62
C TRP A 69 -7.89 5.64 -3.54
N VAL A 70 -7.68 5.59 -4.86
CA VAL A 70 -8.74 5.17 -5.78
C VAL A 70 -9.20 3.77 -5.40
N GLY A 71 -8.27 2.87 -5.12
CA GLY A 71 -8.61 1.52 -4.68
C GLY A 71 -9.44 1.51 -3.42
N HIS A 72 -9.04 2.28 -2.41
CA HIS A 72 -9.77 2.29 -1.14
C HIS A 72 -11.14 2.95 -1.26
N PHE A 73 -11.21 4.12 -1.86
CA PHE A 73 -12.47 4.88 -1.86
C PHE A 73 -13.49 4.34 -2.85
N PHE A 74 -13.06 3.79 -3.96
CA PHE A 74 -13.98 3.38 -5.02
C PHE A 74 -14.23 1.88 -5.09
N PHE A 75 -13.33 1.06 -4.61
CA PHE A 75 -13.44 -0.40 -4.73
C PHE A 75 -13.54 -1.08 -3.38
N GLU A 76 -12.62 -0.84 -2.47
CA GLU A 76 -12.68 -1.42 -1.14
C GLU A 76 -13.77 -0.76 -0.28
N LYS A 77 -14.03 0.50 -0.55
CA LYS A 77 -15.03 1.31 0.16
C LYS A 77 -14.69 1.49 1.63
N ASN A 78 -13.44 1.76 1.90
CA ASN A 78 -12.95 2.02 3.23
C ASN A 78 -11.97 3.19 3.23
N ARG A 79 -11.54 3.60 4.41
CA ARG A 79 -10.52 4.64 4.55
C ARG A 79 -9.14 4.00 4.50
N PRO A 80 -8.16 4.62 3.80
CA PRO A 80 -6.80 4.10 3.81
C PRO A 80 -6.23 4.05 5.23
N ALA A 81 -5.52 2.99 5.55
CA ALA A 81 -4.84 2.84 6.83
C ALA A 81 -3.75 3.90 7.03
N THR A 82 -3.33 4.56 5.95
CA THR A 82 -2.41 5.70 5.99
C THR A 82 -2.89 6.79 6.96
N PHE A 83 -4.20 6.98 7.09
CA PHE A 83 -4.74 8.04 7.94
C PHE A 83 -4.54 7.77 9.43
N THR A 84 -4.40 6.52 9.83
CA THR A 84 -4.19 6.15 11.24
C THR A 84 -2.79 5.60 11.50
N HIS A 85 -2.16 4.97 10.54
CA HIS A 85 -0.87 4.32 10.68
C HIS A 85 0.00 4.60 9.44
N PRO A 86 0.46 5.84 9.26
CA PRO A 86 1.12 6.21 8.00
C PRO A 86 2.41 5.42 7.73
N LEU A 87 3.26 5.24 8.73
CA LEU A 87 4.53 4.55 8.51
C LEU A 87 4.32 3.07 8.25
N TYR A 88 3.53 2.40 9.10
CA TYR A 88 3.25 0.97 8.91
C TYR A 88 2.48 0.73 7.61
N SER A 89 1.60 1.64 7.24
CA SER A 89 0.85 1.53 6.00
C SER A 89 1.77 1.62 4.79
N PHE A 90 2.72 2.55 4.84
CA PHE A 90 3.71 2.67 3.78
C PHE A 90 4.56 1.40 3.65
N MET A 91 5.01 0.86 4.80
CA MET A 91 5.73 -0.42 4.80
C MET A 91 4.87 -1.55 4.25
N GLY A 92 3.59 -1.56 4.62
CA GLY A 92 2.64 -2.56 4.14
C GLY A 92 2.48 -2.55 2.63
N ASP A 93 2.49 -1.37 2.03
CA ASP A 93 2.38 -1.25 0.57
C ASP A 93 3.52 -2.00 -0.12
N TRP A 94 4.75 -1.87 0.38
CA TRP A 94 5.90 -2.55 -0.20
C TRP A 94 5.90 -4.05 0.08
N VAL A 95 5.50 -4.45 1.29
CA VAL A 95 5.44 -5.88 1.63
C VAL A 95 4.32 -6.58 0.86
N MET A 96 3.17 -5.94 0.72
CA MET A 96 2.08 -6.50 -0.08
C MET A 96 2.47 -6.61 -1.55
N TRP A 97 3.16 -5.60 -2.07
CA TRP A 97 3.70 -5.64 -3.43
C TRP A 97 4.59 -6.86 -3.63
N LYS A 98 5.51 -7.08 -2.71
CA LYS A 98 6.39 -8.24 -2.75
C LYS A 98 5.60 -9.55 -2.65
N ASP A 99 4.63 -9.61 -1.75
CA ASP A 99 3.84 -10.81 -1.54
C ASP A 99 2.96 -11.12 -2.76
N MET A 100 2.48 -10.11 -3.45
CA MET A 100 1.76 -10.31 -4.72
C MET A 100 2.72 -10.76 -5.82
N LEU A 101 3.91 -10.17 -5.88
CA LEU A 101 4.90 -10.52 -6.88
C LEU A 101 5.37 -11.96 -6.75
N THR A 102 5.52 -12.44 -5.52
CA THR A 102 6.01 -13.80 -5.23
C THR A 102 4.89 -14.84 -5.14
N GLY A 103 3.64 -14.43 -5.31
CA GLY A 103 2.50 -15.35 -5.29
C GLY A 103 1.98 -15.68 -3.91
N ARG A 104 2.47 -15.05 -2.85
CA ARG A 104 1.92 -15.27 -1.50
C ARG A 104 0.52 -14.72 -1.37
N ILE A 105 0.22 -13.66 -2.12
CA ILE A 105 -1.12 -13.06 -2.18
C ILE A 105 -1.54 -13.10 -3.64
N ARG A 106 -2.78 -13.53 -3.87
CA ARG A 106 -3.31 -13.61 -5.24
C ARG A 106 -3.46 -12.21 -5.83
N PRO A 107 -2.99 -12.03 -7.05
CA PRO A 107 -3.16 -10.76 -7.74
C PRO A 107 -4.61 -10.49 -8.12
#